data_779980570048b00c56a3109650220ef8
#
_entry.id   779980570048b00c56a3109650220ef8
#
_cell.length_a   1.000
_cell.length_b   1.000
_cell.length_c   1.000
_cell.angle_alpha   90.00
_cell.angle_beta   90.00
_cell.angle_gamma   90.00
#
_symmetry.space_group_name_H-M   'P 1'
#
loop_
_entity.id
_entity.type
_entity.pdbx_description
1 polymer ?
#
loop_
_entity_poly.entity_id
_entity_poly.type
_entity_poly.pdbx_seq_one_letter_code
_entity_poly.pdbx_strand_id
1 'polypeptide(L)'
;MFEQMKADNIISTRGLKADAVHFNEMVFDVNSAYFDNHGGYEYARQFYEEAYKSAVEIVGGEQYILSAVMHADEINRAMSEALGKDVFHYHLHVVYVPVVEKQILWSKRCKDEALRGTVKETIMQVSRSKKWLSKPAVDKDGKPILQVNGKPVLRKSYSVLQDDFFQHMRAAGYTDVERGERDSTEEHLTAVSYTHLRAHETTLHL
;
A
#
# COMPACT_ATOMS: atom_id res chain seq x y z
N MET A 1 2.80 14.31 -16.81
CA MET A 1 2.63 12.85 -16.70
C MET A 1 1.13 12.44 -16.69
N PHE A 2 0.29 12.81 -15.74
CA PHE A 2 -1.12 12.37 -15.67
C PHE A 2 -1.95 12.70 -16.92
N GLU A 3 -1.89 13.94 -17.43
CA GLU A 3 -2.59 14.32 -18.66
C GLU A 3 -2.07 13.56 -19.89
N GLN A 4 -0.78 13.24 -19.92
CA GLN A 4 -0.21 12.39 -20.97
C GLN A 4 -0.77 10.97 -20.91
N MET A 5 -0.85 10.37 -19.71
CA MET A 5 -1.44 9.04 -19.54
C MET A 5 -2.90 8.98 -20.03
N LYS A 6 -3.66 10.07 -19.85
CA LYS A 6 -5.02 10.20 -20.42
C LYS A 6 -4.99 10.29 -21.94
N ALA A 7 -4.11 11.11 -22.49
CA ALA A 7 -3.98 11.30 -23.93
C ALA A 7 -3.57 10.00 -24.63
N ASP A 8 -2.70 9.22 -24.01
CA ASP A 8 -2.21 7.92 -24.50
C ASP A 8 -3.18 6.76 -24.20
N ASN A 9 -4.35 7.03 -23.60
CA ASN A 9 -5.35 6.05 -23.19
C ASN A 9 -4.82 4.99 -22.19
N ILE A 10 -3.75 5.25 -21.47
CA ILE A 10 -3.22 4.38 -20.40
C ILE A 10 -4.22 4.36 -19.23
N ILE A 11 -4.86 5.51 -18.97
CA ILE A 11 -5.89 5.66 -17.93
C ILE A 11 -7.13 6.36 -18.48
N SER A 12 -8.26 6.12 -17.82
CA SER A 12 -9.52 6.78 -18.14
C SER A 12 -10.14 7.42 -16.89
N THR A 13 -10.51 8.70 -17.00
CA THR A 13 -11.26 9.43 -15.99
C THR A 13 -12.76 9.47 -16.28
N ARG A 14 -13.23 8.68 -17.27
CA ARG A 14 -14.63 8.64 -17.69
C ARG A 14 -15.57 8.30 -16.53
N GLY A 15 -16.53 9.18 -16.27
CA GLY A 15 -17.54 9.01 -15.22
C GLY A 15 -17.03 9.36 -13.81
N LEU A 16 -15.88 9.98 -13.67
CA LEU A 16 -15.47 10.59 -12.42
C LEU A 16 -16.15 11.95 -12.25
N LYS A 17 -16.41 12.31 -11.00
CA LYS A 17 -16.82 13.65 -10.62
C LYS A 17 -15.66 14.63 -10.76
N ALA A 18 -15.97 15.93 -10.90
CA ALA A 18 -14.93 16.96 -11.05
C ALA A 18 -14.00 17.08 -9.83
N ASP A 19 -14.51 16.74 -8.65
CA ASP A 19 -13.82 16.76 -7.35
C ASP A 19 -13.18 15.41 -6.98
N ALA A 20 -13.16 14.44 -7.92
CA ALA A 20 -12.60 13.11 -7.64
C ALA A 20 -11.10 13.17 -7.38
N VAL A 21 -10.65 12.42 -6.37
CA VAL A 21 -9.22 12.26 -6.08
C VAL A 21 -8.61 11.33 -7.14
N HIS A 22 -7.59 11.83 -7.84
CA HIS A 22 -6.92 11.12 -8.94
C HIS A 22 -5.64 10.41 -8.51
N PHE A 23 -5.07 10.78 -7.39
CA PHE A 23 -3.79 10.29 -6.90
C PHE A 23 -3.93 9.69 -5.52
N ASN A 24 -3.10 8.73 -5.22
CA ASN A 24 -2.91 8.20 -3.88
C ASN A 24 -1.42 8.20 -3.56
N GLU A 25 -1.13 8.22 -2.29
CA GLU A 25 0.20 7.99 -1.75
C GLU A 25 0.20 6.70 -0.93
N MET A 26 1.29 5.97 -1.01
CA MET A 26 1.62 4.81 -0.21
C MET A 26 2.96 5.08 0.46
N VAL A 27 3.01 4.93 1.77
CA VAL A 27 4.23 5.10 2.54
C VAL A 27 4.64 3.74 3.10
N PHE A 28 5.87 3.34 2.79
CA PHE A 28 6.50 2.17 3.39
C PHE A 28 7.42 2.67 4.49
N ASP A 29 7.06 2.34 5.71
CA ASP A 29 7.73 2.76 6.93
C ASP A 29 8.11 1.55 7.77
N VAL A 30 9.36 1.48 8.18
CA VAL A 30 9.92 0.43 9.02
C VAL A 30 10.72 1.07 10.14
N ASN A 31 10.67 0.48 11.33
CA ASN A 31 11.36 0.98 12.51
C ASN A 31 12.84 1.30 12.24
N SER A 32 13.28 2.49 12.65
CA SER A 32 14.67 2.94 12.48
C SER A 32 15.69 1.98 13.07
N ALA A 33 15.37 1.29 14.17
CA ALA A 33 16.25 0.29 14.78
C ALA A 33 16.54 -0.88 13.85
N TYR A 34 15.58 -1.26 13.00
CA TYR A 34 15.80 -2.32 12.02
C TYR A 34 16.95 -1.98 11.09
N PHE A 35 16.94 -0.81 10.53
CA PHE A 35 18.01 -0.37 9.62
C PHE A 35 19.34 -0.08 10.34
N ASP A 36 19.29 0.51 11.52
CA ASP A 36 20.49 0.77 12.31
C ASP A 36 21.24 -0.53 12.66
N ASN A 37 20.52 -1.60 12.98
CA ASN A 37 21.05 -2.92 13.26
C ASN A 37 21.59 -3.66 12.02
N HIS A 38 21.21 -3.24 10.81
CA HIS A 38 21.61 -3.87 9.54
C HIS A 38 22.58 -3.03 8.71
N GLY A 39 23.23 -2.02 9.30
CA GLY A 39 24.24 -1.22 8.62
C GLY A 39 23.73 0.10 8.03
N GLY A 40 22.52 0.53 8.40
CA GLY A 40 22.00 1.87 8.12
C GLY A 40 21.61 2.10 6.67
N TYR A 41 22.12 3.19 6.08
CA TYR A 41 21.66 3.71 4.79
C TYR A 41 21.73 2.70 3.63
N GLU A 42 22.83 2.01 3.44
CA GLU A 42 23.00 1.10 2.30
C GLU A 42 22.03 -0.09 2.35
N TYR A 43 21.77 -0.61 3.53
CA TYR A 43 20.78 -1.65 3.72
C TYR A 43 19.36 -1.11 3.51
N ALA A 44 19.05 0.07 4.04
CA ALA A 44 17.76 0.73 3.83
C ALA A 44 17.50 1.01 2.34
N ARG A 45 18.52 1.44 1.59
CA ARG A 45 18.42 1.67 0.15
C ARG A 45 18.02 0.39 -0.59
N GLN A 46 18.72 -0.73 -0.33
CA GLN A 46 18.41 -2.03 -0.95
C GLN A 46 17.01 -2.52 -0.56
N PHE A 47 16.64 -2.35 0.71
CA PHE A 47 15.31 -2.68 1.22
C PHE A 47 14.21 -1.92 0.49
N TYR A 48 14.37 -0.61 0.34
CA TYR A 48 13.36 0.24 -0.33
C TYR A 48 13.38 0.13 -1.85
N GLU A 49 14.47 -0.28 -2.48
CA GLU A 49 14.48 -0.73 -3.88
C GLU A 49 13.58 -1.96 -4.07
N GLU A 50 13.60 -2.90 -3.12
CA GLU A 50 12.73 -4.07 -3.15
C GLU A 50 11.27 -3.70 -2.79
N ALA A 51 11.08 -2.83 -1.80
CA ALA A 51 9.77 -2.28 -1.44
C ALA A 51 9.09 -1.57 -2.63
N TYR A 52 9.87 -0.89 -3.47
CA TYR A 52 9.37 -0.29 -4.71
C TYR A 52 8.82 -1.34 -5.69
N LYS A 53 9.47 -2.50 -5.84
CA LYS A 53 8.95 -3.58 -6.68
C LYS A 53 7.60 -4.10 -6.16
N SER A 54 7.47 -4.25 -4.83
CA SER A 54 6.20 -4.57 -4.20
C SER A 54 5.15 -3.49 -4.49
N ALA A 55 5.50 -2.21 -4.43
CA ALA A 55 4.60 -1.12 -4.79
C ALA A 55 4.13 -1.21 -6.25
N VAL A 56 5.01 -1.54 -7.19
CA VAL A 56 4.68 -1.75 -8.61
C VAL A 56 3.64 -2.86 -8.77
N GLU A 57 3.82 -3.99 -8.08
CA GLU A 57 2.87 -5.11 -8.09
C GLU A 57 1.51 -4.71 -7.50
N ILE A 58 1.51 -4.07 -6.33
CA ILE A 58 0.30 -3.60 -5.63
C ILE A 58 -0.49 -2.60 -6.49
N VAL A 59 0.20 -1.68 -7.14
CA VAL A 59 -0.40 -0.67 -8.00
C VAL A 59 -0.91 -1.29 -9.32
N GLY A 60 -0.26 -2.35 -9.78
CA GLY A 60 -0.61 -3.08 -11.02
C GLY A 60 0.16 -2.63 -12.25
N GLY A 61 1.35 -2.03 -12.03
CA GLY A 61 2.29 -1.66 -13.07
C GLY A 61 2.98 -0.33 -12.82
N GLU A 62 4.24 -0.26 -13.20
CA GLU A 62 5.09 0.91 -13.03
C GLU A 62 4.56 2.15 -13.76
N GLN A 63 3.86 1.96 -14.89
CA GLN A 63 3.25 3.05 -15.66
C GLN A 63 2.22 3.86 -14.87
N TYR A 64 1.73 3.37 -13.73
CA TYR A 64 0.79 4.10 -12.86
C TYR A 64 1.47 4.82 -11.72
N ILE A 65 2.78 4.66 -11.52
CA ILE A 65 3.57 5.36 -10.51
C ILE A 65 4.02 6.70 -11.08
N LEU A 66 3.77 7.76 -10.33
CA LEU A 66 4.11 9.13 -10.71
C LEU A 66 5.43 9.58 -10.10
N SER A 67 5.70 9.12 -8.89
CA SER A 67 6.92 9.45 -8.14
C SER A 67 7.17 8.38 -7.09
N ALA A 68 8.43 8.07 -6.85
CA ALA A 68 8.89 7.29 -5.71
C ALA A 68 10.13 7.95 -5.13
N VAL A 69 10.10 8.28 -3.84
CA VAL A 69 11.17 8.99 -3.16
C VAL A 69 11.45 8.32 -1.82
N MET A 70 12.69 7.86 -1.63
CA MET A 70 13.17 7.43 -0.32
C MET A 70 13.67 8.66 0.43
N HIS A 71 13.13 8.89 1.62
CA HIS A 71 13.62 9.89 2.56
C HIS A 71 14.71 9.26 3.43
N ALA A 72 15.84 9.95 3.55
CA ALA A 72 17.02 9.47 4.25
C ALA A 72 17.71 10.57 5.09
N ASP A 73 17.06 11.69 5.26
CA ASP A 73 17.56 12.89 5.93
C ASP A 73 16.83 13.19 7.26
N GLU A 74 15.83 12.42 7.62
CA GLU A 74 15.11 12.58 8.88
C GLU A 74 15.85 11.88 10.02
N ILE A 75 16.19 12.61 11.08
CA ILE A 75 16.83 12.07 12.28
C ILE A 75 15.78 11.61 13.29
N ASN A 76 15.89 10.36 13.72
CA ASN A 76 15.18 9.84 14.87
C ASN A 76 15.85 10.32 16.16
N ARG A 77 15.45 11.47 16.67
CA ARG A 77 16.07 12.14 17.83
C ARG A 77 16.10 11.26 19.08
N ALA A 78 14.99 10.60 19.38
CA ALA A 78 14.90 9.76 20.58
C ALA A 78 15.90 8.59 20.57
N MET A 79 16.03 7.91 19.43
CA MET A 79 17.02 6.85 19.27
C MET A 79 18.44 7.41 19.24
N SER A 80 18.67 8.53 18.58
CA SER A 80 20.00 9.16 18.53
C SER A 80 20.50 9.55 19.90
N GLU A 81 19.65 10.13 20.75
CA GLU A 81 19.97 10.44 22.14
C GLU A 81 20.26 9.18 22.97
N ALA A 82 19.42 8.14 22.80
CA ALA A 82 19.59 6.89 23.56
C ALA A 82 20.87 6.13 23.18
N LEU A 83 21.28 6.19 21.91
CA LEU A 83 22.44 5.44 21.39
C LEU A 83 23.71 6.29 21.30
N GLY A 84 23.64 7.62 21.52
CA GLY A 84 24.77 8.54 21.45
C GLY A 84 25.38 8.67 20.04
N LYS A 85 24.58 8.41 18.99
CA LYS A 85 24.96 8.53 17.58
C LYS A 85 23.77 8.94 16.75
N ASP A 86 23.99 9.50 15.57
CA ASP A 86 22.88 9.82 14.65
C ASP A 86 22.21 8.54 14.14
N VAL A 87 20.90 8.44 14.34
CA VAL A 87 20.04 7.38 13.81
C VAL A 87 19.02 8.03 12.90
N PHE A 88 18.98 7.58 11.65
CA PHE A 88 18.06 8.11 10.65
C PHE A 88 16.79 7.28 10.56
N HIS A 89 15.70 7.96 10.26
CA HIS A 89 14.41 7.36 9.96
C HIS A 89 14.21 7.30 8.45
N TYR A 90 14.36 6.09 7.90
CA TYR A 90 14.21 5.86 6.47
C TYR A 90 12.79 5.43 6.14
N HIS A 91 12.22 6.00 5.08
CA HIS A 91 10.91 5.61 4.57
C HIS A 91 10.78 5.92 3.08
N LEU A 92 9.89 5.19 2.39
CA LEU A 92 9.66 5.33 0.96
C LEU A 92 8.25 5.86 0.72
N HIS A 93 8.15 6.98 0.00
CA HIS A 93 6.91 7.54 -0.51
C HIS A 93 6.70 7.13 -1.96
N VAL A 94 5.53 6.59 -2.28
CA VAL A 94 5.15 6.22 -3.64
C VAL A 94 3.82 6.89 -3.98
N VAL A 95 3.86 7.86 -4.90
CA VAL A 95 2.68 8.54 -5.43
C VAL A 95 2.24 7.85 -6.71
N TYR A 96 0.98 7.47 -6.81
CA TYR A 96 0.47 6.70 -7.93
C TYR A 96 -0.97 7.04 -8.30
N VAL A 97 -1.39 6.60 -9.49
CA VAL A 97 -2.78 6.69 -9.97
C VAL A 97 -3.50 5.37 -9.65
N PRO A 98 -4.54 5.38 -8.79
CA PRO A 98 -5.30 4.17 -8.46
C PRO A 98 -6.22 3.79 -9.60
N VAL A 99 -5.89 2.72 -10.33
CA VAL A 99 -6.65 2.23 -11.47
C VAL A 99 -7.30 0.88 -11.21
N VAL A 100 -8.43 0.65 -11.86
CA VAL A 100 -9.09 -0.65 -11.93
C VAL A 100 -9.49 -0.92 -13.37
N GLU A 101 -9.36 -2.18 -13.79
CA GLU A 101 -9.90 -2.60 -15.07
C GLU A 101 -11.43 -2.51 -15.05
N LYS A 102 -11.98 -1.94 -16.09
CA LYS A 102 -13.41 -1.81 -16.28
C LYS A 102 -13.82 -2.14 -17.71
N GLN A 103 -14.68 -3.10 -17.84
CA GLN A 103 -15.33 -3.42 -19.10
C GLN A 103 -16.52 -2.49 -19.35
N ILE A 104 -16.53 -1.86 -20.50
CA ILE A 104 -17.65 -1.08 -21.00
C ILE A 104 -18.44 -1.97 -21.96
N LEU A 105 -19.69 -2.20 -21.64
CA LEU A 105 -20.56 -3.06 -22.44
C LEU A 105 -21.31 -2.23 -23.49
N TRP A 106 -21.65 -2.87 -24.60
CA TRP A 106 -22.60 -2.32 -25.55
C TRP A 106 -23.95 -2.09 -24.90
N SER A 107 -24.53 -0.93 -25.17
CA SER A 107 -25.82 -0.57 -24.62
C SER A 107 -26.92 -1.58 -25.01
N LYS A 108 -27.87 -1.82 -24.10
CA LYS A 108 -29.11 -2.58 -24.41
C LYS A 108 -29.92 -1.98 -25.55
N ARG A 109 -29.69 -0.69 -25.91
CA ARG A 109 -30.29 0.01 -27.02
C ARG A 109 -29.46 -0.03 -28.31
N CYS A 110 -28.40 -0.82 -28.35
CA CYS A 110 -27.61 -1.00 -29.58
C CYS A 110 -28.50 -1.50 -30.71
N LYS A 111 -28.32 -0.94 -31.93
CA LYS A 111 -29.08 -1.35 -33.11
C LYS A 111 -28.82 -2.80 -33.47
N ASP A 112 -27.57 -3.22 -33.33
CA ASP A 112 -27.18 -4.62 -33.49
C ASP A 112 -27.49 -5.40 -32.21
N GLU A 113 -28.44 -6.30 -32.27
CA GLU A 113 -28.90 -7.09 -31.14
C GLU A 113 -27.84 -8.07 -30.66
N ALA A 114 -27.00 -8.59 -31.54
CA ALA A 114 -25.92 -9.54 -31.21
C ALA A 114 -24.84 -8.89 -30.34
N LEU A 115 -24.66 -7.58 -30.42
CA LEU A 115 -23.69 -6.85 -29.62
C LEU A 115 -24.19 -6.45 -28.23
N ARG A 116 -25.49 -6.47 -28.00
CA ARG A 116 -26.10 -6.00 -26.72
C ARG A 116 -25.55 -6.78 -25.53
N GLY A 117 -24.93 -6.06 -24.58
CA GLY A 117 -24.36 -6.65 -23.36
C GLY A 117 -23.00 -7.34 -23.57
N THR A 118 -22.47 -7.39 -24.78
CA THR A 118 -21.09 -7.83 -25.01
C THR A 118 -20.11 -6.73 -24.68
N VAL A 119 -18.82 -7.07 -24.45
CA VAL A 119 -17.76 -6.09 -24.16
C VAL A 119 -17.49 -5.24 -25.39
N LYS A 120 -17.64 -3.94 -25.27
CA LYS A 120 -17.32 -2.95 -26.29
C LYS A 120 -15.86 -2.53 -26.23
N GLU A 121 -15.38 -2.25 -25.03
CA GLU A 121 -14.01 -1.82 -24.74
C GLU A 121 -13.65 -2.14 -23.29
N THR A 122 -12.37 -2.32 -23.02
CA THR A 122 -11.81 -2.42 -21.67
C THR A 122 -10.95 -1.20 -21.41
N ILE A 123 -11.17 -0.54 -20.28
CA ILE A 123 -10.43 0.67 -19.89
C ILE A 123 -9.83 0.51 -18.50
N MET A 124 -8.70 1.16 -18.25
CA MET A 124 -8.12 1.32 -16.92
C MET A 124 -8.73 2.58 -16.27
N GLN A 125 -9.84 2.41 -15.54
CA GLN A 125 -10.56 3.51 -14.92
C GLN A 125 -9.85 3.96 -13.65
N VAL A 126 -9.55 5.27 -13.53
CA VAL A 126 -9.10 5.85 -12.27
C VAL A 126 -10.22 5.72 -11.23
N SER A 127 -9.94 5.05 -10.12
CA SER A 127 -10.93 4.88 -9.05
C SER A 127 -10.29 4.42 -7.75
N ARG A 128 -10.08 5.36 -6.82
CA ARG A 128 -9.59 5.08 -5.48
C ARG A 128 -10.49 4.09 -4.72
N SER A 129 -11.78 4.34 -4.69
CA SER A 129 -12.74 3.54 -3.90
C SER A 129 -12.87 2.10 -4.38
N LYS A 130 -12.74 1.86 -5.69
CA LYS A 130 -12.79 0.50 -6.25
C LYS A 130 -11.47 -0.23 -6.09
N LYS A 131 -10.34 0.46 -6.27
CA LYS A 131 -9.00 -0.10 -6.07
C LYS A 131 -8.85 -0.63 -4.64
N TRP A 132 -9.31 0.13 -3.67
CA TRP A 132 -9.16 -0.15 -2.24
C TRP A 132 -10.45 -0.60 -1.57
N LEU A 133 -11.27 -1.33 -2.30
CA LEU A 133 -12.48 -1.92 -1.75
C LEU A 133 -12.11 -3.04 -0.75
N SER A 134 -12.69 -2.98 0.45
CA SER A 134 -12.57 -4.05 1.43
C SER A 134 -13.09 -5.36 0.86
N LYS A 135 -12.35 -6.45 1.04
CA LYS A 135 -12.70 -7.78 0.54
C LYS A 135 -13.23 -8.66 1.68
N PRO A 136 -14.15 -9.60 1.42
CA PRO A 136 -14.52 -10.60 2.43
C PRO A 136 -13.30 -11.38 2.91
N ALA A 137 -13.19 -11.54 4.22
CA ALA A 137 -12.26 -12.51 4.79
C ALA A 137 -12.71 -13.93 4.43
N VAL A 138 -11.77 -14.78 4.08
CA VAL A 138 -12.04 -16.18 3.75
C VAL A 138 -11.29 -17.11 4.71
N ASP A 139 -11.85 -18.27 4.95
CA ASP A 139 -11.22 -19.35 5.71
C ASP A 139 -10.20 -20.13 4.85
N LYS A 140 -9.65 -21.21 5.39
CA LYS A 140 -8.68 -22.08 4.72
C LYS A 140 -9.22 -22.74 3.45
N ASP A 141 -10.54 -22.88 3.37
CA ASP A 141 -11.25 -23.49 2.25
C ASP A 141 -11.74 -22.46 1.22
N GLY A 142 -11.39 -21.17 1.42
CA GLY A 142 -11.81 -20.08 0.54
C GLY A 142 -13.24 -19.61 0.74
N LYS A 143 -13.93 -20.06 1.80
CA LYS A 143 -15.29 -19.63 2.11
C LYS A 143 -15.30 -18.33 2.92
N PRO A 144 -16.25 -17.41 2.66
CA PRO A 144 -16.37 -16.19 3.44
C PRO A 144 -16.60 -16.48 4.92
N ILE A 145 -15.81 -15.85 5.78
CA ILE A 145 -16.03 -15.85 7.22
C ILE A 145 -17.20 -14.93 7.53
N LEU A 146 -18.22 -15.43 8.23
CA LEU A 146 -19.42 -14.66 8.53
C LEU A 146 -19.42 -14.20 9.99
N GLN A 147 -19.95 -13.00 10.19
CA GLN A 147 -20.31 -12.47 11.50
C GLN A 147 -21.56 -13.19 12.03
N VAL A 148 -21.86 -13.02 13.32
CA VAL A 148 -23.07 -13.56 13.97
C VAL A 148 -24.37 -13.14 13.25
N ASN A 149 -24.37 -11.95 12.61
CA ASN A 149 -25.51 -11.42 11.86
C ASN A 149 -25.59 -11.95 10.41
N GLY A 150 -24.76 -12.92 10.03
CA GLY A 150 -24.70 -13.51 8.69
C GLY A 150 -24.00 -12.67 7.62
N LYS A 151 -23.50 -11.49 7.97
CA LYS A 151 -22.74 -10.66 7.02
C LYS A 151 -21.28 -11.12 6.96
N PRO A 152 -20.60 -11.02 5.79
CA PRO A 152 -19.20 -11.36 5.71
C PRO A 152 -18.35 -10.41 6.56
N VAL A 153 -17.34 -10.97 7.24
CA VAL A 153 -16.26 -10.19 7.84
C VAL A 153 -15.47 -9.57 6.71
N LEU A 154 -15.27 -8.25 6.75
CA LEU A 154 -14.50 -7.55 5.73
C LEU A 154 -13.07 -7.31 6.22
N ARG A 155 -12.10 -7.70 5.40
CA ARG A 155 -10.70 -7.29 5.60
C ARG A 155 -10.52 -5.89 5.03
N LYS A 156 -10.03 -4.97 5.85
CA LYS A 156 -9.65 -3.63 5.39
C LYS A 156 -8.53 -3.76 4.33
N SER A 157 -8.61 -2.97 3.27
CA SER A 157 -7.59 -2.96 2.20
C SER A 157 -6.18 -2.74 2.74
N TYR A 158 -6.03 -1.86 3.73
CA TYR A 158 -4.75 -1.60 4.39
C TYR A 158 -4.14 -2.87 5.01
N SER A 159 -4.92 -3.69 5.71
CA SER A 159 -4.43 -4.95 6.27
C SER A 159 -4.01 -5.95 5.19
N VAL A 160 -4.69 -5.95 4.04
CA VAL A 160 -4.29 -6.78 2.89
C VAL A 160 -2.96 -6.30 2.32
N LEU A 161 -2.80 -4.98 2.14
CA LEU A 161 -1.54 -4.39 1.66
C LEU A 161 -0.35 -4.71 2.56
N GLN A 162 -0.54 -4.65 3.87
CA GLN A 162 0.50 -5.03 4.81
C GLN A 162 0.88 -6.51 4.69
N ASP A 163 -0.10 -7.40 4.49
CA ASP A 163 0.16 -8.83 4.29
C ASP A 163 0.93 -9.05 2.97
N ASP A 164 0.50 -8.42 1.88
CA ASP A 164 1.11 -8.56 0.55
C ASP A 164 2.57 -8.05 0.58
N PHE A 165 2.79 -6.88 1.15
CA PHE A 165 4.12 -6.31 1.32
C PHE A 165 5.03 -7.20 2.18
N PHE A 166 4.54 -7.66 3.33
CA PHE A 166 5.30 -8.54 4.22
C PHE A 166 5.71 -9.86 3.53
N GLN A 167 4.79 -10.46 2.78
CA GLN A 167 5.07 -11.70 2.03
C GLN A 167 6.09 -11.46 0.92
N HIS A 168 5.98 -10.35 0.19
CA HIS A 168 6.92 -9.95 -0.85
C HIS A 168 8.34 -9.80 -0.26
N MET A 169 8.48 -9.02 0.81
CA MET A 169 9.78 -8.78 1.45
C MET A 169 10.42 -10.07 1.98
N ARG A 170 9.63 -10.96 2.58
CA ARG A 170 10.13 -12.27 3.02
C ARG A 170 10.58 -13.14 1.86
N ALA A 171 9.86 -13.16 0.77
CA ALA A 171 10.23 -13.88 -0.45
C ALA A 171 11.52 -13.33 -1.08
N ALA A 172 11.75 -12.03 -0.95
CA ALA A 172 12.99 -11.37 -1.38
C ALA A 172 14.19 -11.58 -0.45
N GLY A 173 14.00 -12.28 0.67
CA GLY A 173 15.08 -12.63 1.59
C GLY A 173 15.15 -11.81 2.88
N TYR A 174 14.27 -10.82 3.08
CA TYR A 174 14.15 -10.05 4.32
C TYR A 174 13.31 -10.82 5.35
N THR A 175 13.84 -11.93 5.85
CA THR A 175 13.10 -12.91 6.66
C THR A 175 12.86 -12.48 8.10
N ASP A 176 13.61 -11.51 8.57
CA ASP A 176 13.58 -10.94 9.92
C ASP A 176 12.74 -9.65 10.02
N VAL A 177 12.17 -9.21 8.90
CA VAL A 177 11.19 -8.13 8.94
C VAL A 177 9.91 -8.63 9.63
N GLU A 178 9.39 -7.84 10.56
CA GLU A 178 8.16 -8.14 11.27
C GLU A 178 6.99 -7.38 10.64
N ARG A 179 5.88 -8.10 10.49
CA ARG A 179 4.61 -7.47 10.11
C ARG A 179 4.07 -6.67 11.29
N GLY A 180 3.63 -5.44 11.04
CA GLY A 180 2.91 -4.66 12.04
C GLY A 180 1.66 -5.39 12.56
N GLU A 181 1.26 -5.08 13.79
CA GLU A 181 0.12 -5.72 14.46
C GLU A 181 -1.17 -5.60 13.64
N ARG A 182 -1.90 -6.71 13.54
CA ARG A 182 -3.19 -6.74 12.82
C ARG A 182 -4.25 -6.04 13.63
N ASP A 183 -5.04 -5.22 12.94
CA ASP A 183 -6.15 -4.46 13.52
C ASP A 183 -5.75 -3.50 14.66
N SER A 184 -4.45 -3.13 14.73
CA SER A 184 -4.01 -2.08 15.63
C SER A 184 -4.81 -0.80 15.36
N THR A 185 -5.38 -0.25 16.41
CA THR A 185 -6.05 1.06 16.40
C THR A 185 -5.05 2.19 16.69
N GLU A 186 -3.81 1.85 16.95
CA GLU A 186 -2.71 2.80 17.16
C GLU A 186 -2.21 3.31 15.80
N GLU A 187 -3.14 3.86 15.03
CA GLU A 187 -2.82 4.60 13.81
C GLU A 187 -2.08 5.86 14.23
N HIS A 188 -0.86 6.04 13.71
CA HIS A 188 -0.06 7.27 13.86
C HIS A 188 0.61 7.53 15.22
N LEU A 189 1.07 6.50 15.91
CA LEU A 189 2.11 6.75 16.90
C LEU A 189 3.31 7.39 16.18
N THR A 190 3.65 8.61 16.56
CA THR A 190 4.89 9.21 16.10
C THR A 190 6.05 8.31 16.50
N ALA A 191 7.17 8.29 15.76
CA ALA A 191 8.36 7.53 16.12
C ALA A 191 8.77 7.74 17.60
N VAL A 192 8.53 8.93 18.16
CA VAL A 192 8.71 9.30 19.57
C VAL A 192 7.78 8.49 20.49
N SER A 193 6.50 8.37 20.17
CA SER A 193 5.52 7.67 21.01
C SER A 193 5.78 6.15 21.01
N TYR A 194 6.21 5.58 19.88
CA TYR A 194 6.54 4.16 19.79
C TYR A 194 7.81 3.81 20.58
N THR A 195 8.81 4.69 20.58
CA THR A 195 10.04 4.52 21.36
C THR A 195 9.77 4.59 22.87
N HIS A 196 8.88 5.47 23.30
CA HIS A 196 8.46 5.56 24.72
C HIS A 196 7.70 4.30 25.19
N LEU A 197 6.82 3.74 24.38
CA LEU A 197 6.12 2.50 24.73
C LEU A 197 7.08 1.32 24.89
N ARG A 198 8.03 1.11 23.96
CA ARG A 198 9.04 0.05 24.10
C ARG A 198 10.04 0.28 25.23
N ALA A 199 10.40 1.51 25.54
CA ALA A 199 11.27 1.81 26.69
C ALA A 199 10.58 1.44 28.02
N HIS A 200 9.26 1.57 28.12
CA HIS A 200 8.50 1.11 29.29
C HIS A 200 8.39 -0.41 29.38
N GLU A 201 8.26 -1.13 28.25
CA GLU A 201 8.20 -2.59 28.25
C GLU A 201 9.53 -3.25 28.62
N THR A 202 10.68 -2.65 28.25
CA THR A 202 12.01 -3.18 28.61
C THR A 202 12.40 -2.91 30.06
N THR A 203 11.76 -1.99 30.75
CA THR A 203 12.02 -1.72 32.19
C THR A 203 11.25 -2.65 33.14
N LEU A 204 10.32 -3.45 32.64
CA LEU A 204 9.53 -4.42 33.43
C LEU A 204 10.14 -5.84 33.51
N HIS A 205 11.31 -6.08 32.93
CA HIS A 205 11.99 -7.37 32.90
C HIS A 205 13.43 -7.35 33.49
N LEU A 206 13.65 -6.52 34.52
CA LEU A 206 14.86 -6.62 35.37
C LEU A 206 14.47 -6.99 36.79
#